data_d9cca3d9e16871437d17f805e65c43ce
#
_entry.id   d9cca3d9e16871437d17f805e65c43ce
#
_cell.length_a   1.000
_cell.length_b   1.000
_cell.length_c   1.000
_cell.angle_alpha   90.00
_cell.angle_beta   90.00
_cell.angle_gamma   90.00
#
_symmetry.space_group_name_H-M   'P 1'
#
loop_
_entity.id
_entity.type
_entity.pdbx_description
1 polymer ?
#
loop_
_entity_poly.entity_id
_entity_poly.type
_entity_poly.pdbx_seq_one_letter_code
_entity_poly.pdbx_strand_id
1 'polypeptide(L)'
;MFATKTGTAGLALSAAISMIAAKAAVAAVVSGEVRDLSQPLEDGAQVRLLTKRDSEALEVLRHSAAHLMADAILRVFPQAQLAIGPVVEDGFYYDIYMPEGTITPEDFPKLEAEMKCVAKEAHAFERCAVHDKDADEAFVRYRAIDGGDNPFKRELVGEIEARGEDITLYRHGDFVDLCRGPHVPNTGWLKHVKLTAVSGAYWRADAEREQLVRIYGTAFFGKQELAEHLRLLEEARKRDHRVLGEQLDLFHFEEDAPGFPFFHAKGALVFNLLVDTMRGLLRRRGYHELKTPLVLSEKLWHVSGHYDHYMENMFFTKLKLRDPENSETIHDNVEEQRPMAVKPMNCPGHVLVYRHRNHSHNEF
;
A
#
# COMPACT_ATOMS: atom_id res chain seq x y z
N MET A 1 -0.66 -12.98 29.92
CA MET A 1 -0.93 -11.67 30.55
C MET A 1 -0.08 -11.60 31.80
N PHE A 2 0.91 -10.73 31.84
CA PHE A 2 1.78 -10.58 33.00
C PHE A 2 1.56 -9.19 33.58
N ALA A 3 1.20 -9.10 34.85
CA ALA A 3 1.13 -7.85 35.58
C ALA A 3 2.42 -7.66 36.37
N THR A 4 3.11 -6.56 36.19
CA THR A 4 4.32 -6.21 36.96
C THR A 4 3.93 -5.59 38.28
N LYS A 5 4.55 -6.02 39.37
CA LYS A 5 4.40 -5.43 40.70
C LYS A 5 5.30 -4.20 40.88
N THR A 6 4.75 -3.21 41.53
CA THR A 6 5.29 -1.91 41.90
C THR A 6 6.75 -1.89 42.33
N GLY A 7 7.52 -0.93 41.81
CA GLY A 7 8.72 -0.42 42.46
C GLY A 7 9.98 -0.21 41.64
N THR A 8 9.98 -0.34 40.33
CA THR A 8 11.16 -0.02 39.50
C THR A 8 10.73 0.75 38.27
N ALA A 9 10.88 2.05 38.31
CA ALA A 9 10.78 2.91 37.14
C ALA A 9 11.80 2.41 36.09
N GLY A 10 11.33 2.09 34.87
CA GLY A 10 12.19 1.86 33.71
C GLY A 10 12.82 0.48 33.59
N LEU A 11 12.13 -0.61 33.93
CA LEU A 11 12.56 -1.93 33.50
C LEU A 11 12.29 -2.09 32.01
N ALA A 12 13.35 -2.20 31.22
CA ALA A 12 13.24 -2.63 29.84
C ALA A 12 12.46 -3.96 29.78
N LEU A 13 11.61 -4.13 28.80
CA LEU A 13 10.76 -5.33 28.59
C LEU A 13 11.57 -6.64 28.72
N SER A 14 12.84 -6.62 28.29
CA SER A 14 13.77 -7.75 28.34
C SER A 14 14.07 -8.27 29.75
N ALA A 15 13.94 -7.46 30.80
CA ALA A 15 14.25 -7.85 32.18
C ALA A 15 13.09 -8.60 32.88
N ALA A 16 11.86 -8.43 32.42
CA ALA A 16 10.68 -9.02 33.03
C ALA A 16 10.29 -10.42 32.48
N ILE A 17 11.00 -10.92 31.46
CA ILE A 17 10.62 -12.09 30.68
C ILE A 17 11.60 -13.26 30.91
N SER A 18 11.10 -14.51 30.95
CA SER A 18 11.99 -15.67 30.97
C SER A 18 12.91 -15.68 29.74
N MET A 19 14.16 -16.07 29.90
CA MET A 19 15.17 -16.06 28.80
C MET A 19 14.72 -16.76 27.50
N ILE A 20 13.81 -17.74 27.58
CA ILE A 20 13.29 -18.45 26.42
C ILE A 20 12.29 -17.57 25.66
N ALA A 21 11.40 -16.90 26.37
CA ALA A 21 10.42 -16.00 25.76
C ALA A 21 11.10 -14.74 25.17
N ALA A 22 12.11 -14.19 25.86
CA ALA A 22 12.89 -13.07 25.36
C ALA A 22 13.59 -13.37 24.02
N LYS A 23 14.15 -14.58 23.87
CA LYS A 23 14.80 -15.00 22.61
C LYS A 23 13.85 -15.22 21.45
N ALA A 24 12.56 -15.49 21.72
CA ALA A 24 11.54 -15.73 20.72
C ALA A 24 10.75 -14.48 20.34
N ALA A 25 10.79 -13.43 21.19
CA ALA A 25 10.04 -12.21 21.00
C ALA A 25 10.67 -11.32 19.92
N VAL A 26 9.81 -10.76 19.07
CA VAL A 26 10.16 -9.83 17.99
C VAL A 26 9.86 -8.39 18.41
N ALA A 27 8.68 -8.17 19.01
CA ALA A 27 8.17 -6.90 19.50
C ALA A 27 7.17 -7.17 20.64
N ALA A 28 6.52 -6.14 21.15
CA ALA A 28 5.45 -6.29 22.13
C ALA A 28 4.27 -5.37 21.79
N VAL A 29 3.05 -5.82 22.10
CA VAL A 29 1.88 -4.94 22.18
C VAL A 29 1.77 -4.45 23.62
N VAL A 30 1.86 -3.15 23.82
CA VAL A 30 1.78 -2.49 25.11
C VAL A 30 0.57 -1.56 25.10
N SER A 31 -0.43 -1.86 25.91
CA SER A 31 -1.69 -1.08 25.95
C SER A 31 -2.36 -0.86 24.60
N GLY A 32 -2.23 -1.85 23.68
CA GLY A 32 -2.84 -1.83 22.33
C GLY A 32 -1.92 -1.35 21.21
N GLU A 33 -0.74 -0.81 21.52
CA GLU A 33 0.24 -0.33 20.54
C GLU A 33 1.42 -1.31 20.39
N VAL A 34 1.89 -1.53 19.17
CA VAL A 34 3.10 -2.33 18.91
C VAL A 34 4.33 -1.47 19.19
N ARG A 35 5.21 -1.95 20.06
CA ARG A 35 6.43 -1.26 20.52
C ARG A 35 7.66 -2.18 20.45
N ASP A 36 8.84 -1.54 20.37
CA ASP A 36 10.12 -2.25 20.49
C ASP A 36 10.27 -2.89 21.87
N LEU A 37 11.02 -3.99 21.91
CA LEU A 37 11.33 -4.67 23.17
C LEU A 37 12.25 -3.85 24.10
N SER A 38 12.95 -2.84 23.57
CA SER A 38 13.84 -1.96 24.30
C SER A 38 13.14 -0.78 24.97
N GLN A 39 11.88 -0.48 24.61
CA GLN A 39 11.16 0.65 25.17
C GLN A 39 10.75 0.40 26.62
N PRO A 40 10.84 1.42 27.50
CA PRO A 40 10.45 1.31 28.89
C PRO A 40 8.95 1.05 29.03
N LEU A 41 8.57 0.31 30.07
CA LEU A 41 7.18 0.03 30.41
C LEU A 41 6.71 0.93 31.54
N GLU A 42 5.50 1.44 31.41
CA GLU A 42 4.80 2.10 32.51
C GLU A 42 4.31 1.06 33.51
N ASP A 43 4.18 1.51 34.77
CA ASP A 43 3.66 0.64 35.83
C ASP A 43 2.18 0.28 35.56
N GLY A 44 1.89 -1.03 35.62
CA GLY A 44 0.55 -1.54 35.33
C GLY A 44 0.23 -1.74 33.84
N ALA A 45 1.15 -1.48 32.92
CA ALA A 45 0.94 -1.68 31.48
C ALA A 45 0.58 -3.14 31.14
N GLN A 46 -0.40 -3.32 30.28
CA GLN A 46 -0.74 -4.64 29.72
C GLN A 46 0.19 -4.96 28.56
N VAL A 47 0.91 -6.07 28.65
CA VAL A 47 1.91 -6.47 27.67
C VAL A 47 1.58 -7.83 27.06
N ARG A 48 1.58 -7.91 25.72
CA ARG A 48 1.54 -9.13 24.93
C ARG A 48 2.77 -9.20 24.05
N LEU A 49 3.58 -10.24 24.21
CA LEU A 49 4.74 -10.43 23.36
C LEU A 49 4.32 -10.91 21.96
N LEU A 50 4.95 -10.35 20.95
CA LEU A 50 4.83 -10.79 19.58
C LEU A 50 5.98 -11.71 19.22
N THR A 51 5.65 -12.85 18.64
CA THR A 51 6.58 -13.87 18.16
C THR A 51 6.44 -14.01 16.64
N LYS A 52 7.29 -14.82 16.02
CA LYS A 52 7.25 -15.13 14.57
C LYS A 52 5.89 -15.66 14.08
N ARG A 53 4.98 -16.06 14.99
CA ARG A 53 3.66 -16.61 14.65
C ARG A 53 2.57 -15.56 14.55
N ASP A 54 2.87 -14.36 15.03
CA ASP A 54 1.92 -13.25 15.07
C ASP A 54 2.05 -12.42 13.79
N SER A 55 0.92 -12.04 13.18
CA SER A 55 0.89 -11.25 11.93
C SER A 55 1.55 -9.89 12.09
N GLU A 56 1.31 -9.23 13.23
CA GLU A 56 1.90 -7.94 13.55
C GLU A 56 3.44 -8.00 13.61
N ALA A 57 4.01 -9.15 14.03
CA ALA A 57 5.46 -9.36 14.02
C ALA A 57 6.03 -9.39 12.59
N LEU A 58 5.28 -9.86 11.60
CA LEU A 58 5.69 -9.85 10.21
C LEU A 58 5.75 -8.43 9.65
N GLU A 59 4.83 -7.56 10.04
CA GLU A 59 4.89 -6.12 9.67
C GLU A 59 6.14 -5.45 10.25
N VAL A 60 6.47 -5.73 11.52
CA VAL A 60 7.71 -5.23 12.16
C VAL A 60 8.96 -5.75 11.43
N LEU A 61 8.96 -7.02 11.00
CA LEU A 61 10.05 -7.58 10.22
C LEU A 61 10.20 -6.88 8.87
N ARG A 62 9.12 -6.65 8.15
CA ARG A 62 9.08 -5.97 6.85
C ARG A 62 9.53 -4.52 6.96
N HIS A 63 9.09 -3.81 8.01
CA HIS A 63 9.55 -2.47 8.30
C HIS A 63 11.06 -2.41 8.53
N SER A 64 11.58 -3.33 9.33
CA SER A 64 13.03 -3.44 9.56
C SER A 64 13.80 -3.83 8.29
N ALA A 65 13.20 -4.63 7.41
CA ALA A 65 13.77 -4.99 6.13
C ALA A 65 13.84 -3.79 5.15
N ALA A 66 12.92 -2.83 5.26
CA ALA A 66 13.02 -1.58 4.51
C ALA A 66 14.26 -0.77 4.91
N HIS A 67 14.56 -0.69 6.22
CA HIS A 67 15.79 -0.06 6.70
C HIS A 67 17.06 -0.83 6.31
N LEU A 68 17.02 -2.16 6.35
CA LEU A 68 18.12 -3.00 5.84
C LEU A 68 18.44 -2.71 4.37
N MET A 69 17.37 -2.58 3.55
CA MET A 69 17.52 -2.24 2.14
C MET A 69 18.07 -0.82 1.97
N ALA A 70 17.59 0.14 2.75
CA ALA A 70 18.05 1.53 2.70
C ALA A 70 19.54 1.64 3.05
N ASP A 71 20.01 0.96 4.10
CA ASP A 71 21.44 0.87 4.44
C ASP A 71 22.27 0.27 3.29
N ALA A 72 21.83 -0.86 2.75
CA ALA A 72 22.50 -1.50 1.62
C ALA A 72 22.55 -0.58 0.37
N ILE A 73 21.52 0.19 0.11
CA ILE A 73 21.47 1.15 -1.00
C ILE A 73 22.52 2.25 -0.79
N LEU A 74 22.61 2.84 0.40
CA LEU A 74 23.61 3.89 0.68
C LEU A 74 25.03 3.36 0.62
N ARG A 75 25.29 2.10 1.00
CA ARG A 75 26.61 1.47 0.88
C ARG A 75 27.01 1.23 -0.58
N VAL A 76 26.02 0.88 -1.45
CA VAL A 76 26.27 0.59 -2.87
C VAL A 76 26.23 1.85 -3.73
N PHE A 77 25.35 2.79 -3.39
CA PHE A 77 25.10 4.06 -4.08
C PHE A 77 25.15 5.23 -3.07
N PRO A 78 26.34 5.69 -2.67
CA PRO A 78 26.48 6.73 -1.63
C PRO A 78 25.83 8.08 -2.00
N GLN A 79 25.56 8.32 -3.29
CA GLN A 79 24.88 9.53 -3.77
C GLN A 79 23.34 9.45 -3.65
N ALA A 80 22.78 8.30 -3.34
CA ALA A 80 21.34 8.11 -3.22
C ALA A 80 20.77 8.91 -2.03
N GLN A 81 19.59 9.52 -2.20
CA GLN A 81 18.86 10.20 -1.14
C GLN A 81 17.61 9.43 -0.79
N LEU A 82 17.48 9.06 0.47
CA LEU A 82 16.34 8.28 0.97
C LEU A 82 15.13 9.19 1.19
N ALA A 83 13.96 8.81 0.69
CA ALA A 83 12.71 9.50 0.92
C ALA A 83 11.86 8.80 2.01
N ILE A 84 11.02 7.84 1.64
CA ILE A 84 10.16 7.09 2.57
C ILE A 84 10.16 5.59 2.27
N GLY A 85 9.98 4.76 3.33
CA GLY A 85 9.97 3.30 3.23
C GLY A 85 8.85 2.62 4.02
N PRO A 86 7.57 2.73 3.59
CA PRO A 86 6.48 2.11 4.31
C PRO A 86 6.37 0.60 4.06
N VAL A 87 5.70 -0.07 4.99
CA VAL A 87 5.23 -1.45 4.84
C VAL A 87 3.94 -1.45 4.01
N VAL A 88 3.79 -2.46 3.16
CA VAL A 88 2.58 -2.77 2.38
C VAL A 88 2.14 -4.21 2.65
N GLU A 89 0.93 -4.58 2.19
CA GLU A 89 0.29 -5.86 2.50
C GLU A 89 1.22 -7.08 2.33
N ASP A 90 1.97 -7.14 1.21
CA ASP A 90 2.82 -8.30 0.90
C ASP A 90 4.33 -8.04 1.03
N GLY A 91 4.72 -6.89 1.59
CA GLY A 91 6.12 -6.54 1.68
C GLY A 91 6.38 -5.13 2.19
N PHE A 92 7.31 -4.47 1.55
CA PHE A 92 7.68 -3.09 1.81
C PHE A 92 8.21 -2.46 0.52
N TYR A 93 8.32 -1.15 0.49
CA TYR A 93 9.10 -0.45 -0.52
C TYR A 93 9.93 0.67 0.10
N TYR A 94 10.85 1.22 -0.68
CA TYR A 94 11.54 2.44 -0.34
C TYR A 94 11.62 3.34 -1.58
N ASP A 95 11.31 4.61 -1.41
CA ASP A 95 11.43 5.64 -2.43
C ASP A 95 12.79 6.31 -2.28
N ILE A 96 13.54 6.37 -3.37
CA ILE A 96 14.91 6.82 -3.41
C ILE A 96 15.07 7.83 -4.54
N TYR A 97 15.68 8.96 -4.24
CA TYR A 97 16.11 9.90 -5.27
C TYR A 97 17.53 9.58 -5.69
N MET A 98 17.73 9.45 -6.99
CA MET A 98 19.06 9.24 -7.60
C MET A 98 19.44 10.51 -8.36
N PRO A 99 20.42 11.32 -7.86
CA PRO A 99 20.88 12.51 -8.58
C PRO A 99 21.45 12.20 -9.96
N GLU A 100 22.10 11.04 -10.07
CA GLU A 100 22.68 10.54 -11.32
C GLU A 100 22.37 9.07 -11.49
N GLY A 101 21.94 8.68 -12.70
CA GLY A 101 21.61 7.29 -13.03
C GLY A 101 20.26 6.84 -12.44
N THR A 102 20.09 5.55 -12.34
CA THR A 102 18.89 4.91 -11.75
C THR A 102 19.26 3.53 -11.22
N ILE A 103 18.44 2.99 -10.34
CA ILE A 103 18.55 1.61 -9.86
C ILE A 103 17.62 0.74 -10.69
N THR A 104 18.12 -0.39 -11.18
CA THR A 104 17.40 -1.33 -12.04
C THR A 104 17.35 -2.72 -11.40
N PRO A 105 16.51 -3.65 -11.90
CA PRO A 105 16.52 -5.04 -11.42
C PRO A 105 17.87 -5.75 -11.56
N GLU A 106 18.74 -5.27 -12.43
CA GLU A 106 20.10 -5.80 -12.62
C GLU A 106 21.02 -5.53 -11.42
N ASP A 107 20.70 -4.50 -10.63
CA ASP A 107 21.41 -4.15 -9.39
C ASP A 107 21.00 -5.03 -8.19
N PHE A 108 19.86 -5.73 -8.28
CA PHE A 108 19.33 -6.53 -7.17
C PHE A 108 20.33 -7.55 -6.59
N PRO A 109 21.08 -8.32 -7.41
CA PRO A 109 22.05 -9.26 -6.85
C PRO A 109 23.09 -8.59 -5.97
N LYS A 110 23.55 -7.38 -6.35
CA LYS A 110 24.53 -6.60 -5.59
C LYS A 110 23.93 -6.06 -4.29
N LEU A 111 22.73 -5.48 -4.37
CA LEU A 111 21.98 -4.98 -3.21
C LEU A 111 21.66 -6.11 -2.22
N GLU A 112 21.15 -7.24 -2.70
CA GLU A 112 20.82 -8.39 -1.85
C GLU A 112 22.07 -9.03 -1.20
N ALA A 113 23.22 -8.95 -1.87
CA ALA A 113 24.50 -9.37 -1.27
C ALA A 113 24.89 -8.45 -0.11
N GLU A 114 24.77 -7.13 -0.28
CA GLU A 114 25.06 -6.15 0.76
C GLU A 114 24.05 -6.26 1.92
N MET A 115 22.74 -6.40 1.63
CA MET A 115 21.71 -6.67 2.65
C MET A 115 22.06 -7.91 3.51
N LYS A 116 22.60 -8.97 2.88
CA LYS A 116 23.06 -10.16 3.62
C LYS A 116 24.28 -9.87 4.48
N CYS A 117 25.18 -8.96 4.06
CA CYS A 117 26.32 -8.53 4.87
C CYS A 117 25.81 -7.79 6.11
N VAL A 118 24.98 -6.78 5.95
CA VAL A 118 24.37 -6.01 7.05
C VAL A 118 23.60 -6.92 8.02
N ALA A 119 22.81 -7.87 7.49
CA ALA A 119 22.10 -8.83 8.33
C ALA A 119 23.02 -9.73 9.17
N LYS A 120 24.21 -10.08 8.67
CA LYS A 120 25.20 -10.88 9.40
C LYS A 120 25.91 -10.09 10.52
N GLU A 121 26.01 -8.77 10.38
CA GLU A 121 26.60 -7.88 11.39
C GLU A 121 25.77 -7.90 12.69
N ALA A 122 24.48 -8.24 12.60
CA ALA A 122 23.55 -8.41 13.72
C ALA A 122 23.49 -7.19 14.67
N HIS A 123 23.61 -5.98 14.11
CA HIS A 123 23.52 -4.73 14.87
C HIS A 123 22.12 -4.56 15.48
N ALA A 124 22.07 -4.13 16.74
CA ALA A 124 20.81 -3.81 17.40
C ALA A 124 20.12 -2.61 16.72
N PHE A 125 18.79 -2.64 16.66
CA PHE A 125 18.00 -1.45 16.35
C PHE A 125 17.84 -0.62 17.62
N GLU A 126 18.29 0.61 17.59
CA GLU A 126 18.24 1.55 18.70
C GLU A 126 17.37 2.74 18.34
N ARG A 127 16.35 3.00 19.16
CA ARG A 127 15.47 4.17 19.03
C ARG A 127 16.12 5.36 19.74
N CYS A 128 16.15 6.51 19.07
CA CYS A 128 16.64 7.78 19.61
C CYS A 128 15.52 8.82 19.44
N ALA A 129 15.05 9.40 20.54
CA ALA A 129 14.12 10.52 20.51
C ALA A 129 14.86 11.85 20.70
N VAL A 130 14.38 12.95 20.11
CA VAL A 130 15.04 14.28 20.16
C VAL A 130 15.31 14.77 21.57
N HIS A 131 14.49 14.34 22.53
CA HIS A 131 14.59 14.74 23.94
C HIS A 131 15.47 13.82 24.80
N ASP A 132 15.98 12.73 24.23
CA ASP A 132 16.92 11.84 24.93
C ASP A 132 18.32 12.50 25.00
N LYS A 133 19.00 12.33 26.14
CA LYS A 133 20.33 12.95 26.35
C LYS A 133 21.38 12.58 25.32
N ASP A 134 21.20 11.47 24.62
CA ASP A 134 22.10 10.95 23.57
C ASP A 134 21.58 11.27 22.14
N ALA A 135 20.49 12.02 22.01
CA ALA A 135 19.87 12.35 20.73
C ALA A 135 20.79 13.21 19.84
N ASP A 136 21.58 14.10 20.45
CA ASP A 136 22.46 15.00 19.70
C ASP A 136 23.48 14.22 18.84
N GLU A 137 24.04 13.13 19.34
CA GLU A 137 24.98 12.31 18.57
C GLU A 137 24.28 11.58 17.41
N ALA A 138 23.10 11.03 17.63
CA ALA A 138 22.30 10.38 16.59
C ALA A 138 21.85 11.39 15.51
N PHE A 139 21.48 12.61 15.92
CA PHE A 139 21.15 13.70 15.01
C PHE A 139 22.35 14.21 14.22
N VAL A 140 23.52 14.33 14.84
CA VAL A 140 24.75 14.70 14.16
C VAL A 140 25.10 13.65 13.10
N ARG A 141 25.01 12.35 13.45
CA ARG A 141 25.23 11.26 12.49
C ARG A 141 24.19 11.28 11.37
N TYR A 142 22.92 11.44 11.68
CA TYR A 142 21.85 11.55 10.69
C TYR A 142 22.12 12.67 9.68
N ARG A 143 22.48 13.87 10.18
CA ARG A 143 22.87 14.98 9.33
C ARG A 143 24.16 14.73 8.54
N ALA A 144 25.11 14.01 9.08
CA ALA A 144 26.37 13.70 8.40
C ALA A 144 26.19 12.66 7.27
N ILE A 145 25.33 11.64 7.49
CA ILE A 145 25.05 10.59 6.50
C ILE A 145 24.24 11.16 5.33
N ASP A 146 23.21 11.95 5.59
CA ASP A 146 22.42 12.60 4.55
C ASP A 146 23.02 13.93 4.05
N GLY A 147 24.23 14.28 4.50
CA GLY A 147 24.89 15.56 4.16
C GLY A 147 24.18 16.79 4.70
N GLY A 148 23.17 16.63 5.57
CA GLY A 148 22.29 17.71 6.06
C GLY A 148 21.38 18.29 4.98
N ASP A 149 21.39 17.74 3.78
CA ASP A 149 20.82 18.35 2.58
C ASP A 149 19.73 17.48 1.91
N ASN A 150 19.30 16.38 2.54
CA ASN A 150 18.20 15.57 2.01
C ASN A 150 16.86 16.35 2.11
N PRO A 151 16.33 16.89 0.99
CA PRO A 151 15.15 17.72 0.99
C PRO A 151 13.89 16.96 1.43
N PHE A 152 13.82 15.67 1.11
CA PHE A 152 12.69 14.81 1.44
C PHE A 152 12.57 14.60 2.96
N LYS A 153 13.67 14.31 3.62
CA LYS A 153 13.71 14.14 5.08
C LYS A 153 13.46 15.44 5.81
N ARG A 154 13.96 16.57 5.29
CA ARG A 154 13.72 17.90 5.85
C ARG A 154 12.23 18.26 5.81
N GLU A 155 11.54 17.98 4.69
CA GLU A 155 10.11 18.20 4.56
C GLU A 155 9.32 17.34 5.56
N LEU A 156 9.68 16.06 5.71
CA LEU A 156 9.04 15.15 6.69
C LEU A 156 9.25 15.62 8.14
N VAL A 157 10.45 16.07 8.49
CA VAL A 157 10.74 16.65 9.83
C VAL A 157 9.86 17.86 10.07
N GLY A 158 9.78 18.81 9.13
CA GLY A 158 8.93 19.99 9.26
C GLY A 158 7.45 19.65 9.45
N GLU A 159 6.94 18.61 8.79
CA GLU A 159 5.56 18.14 8.98
C GLU A 159 5.33 17.52 10.38
N ILE A 160 6.31 16.76 10.89
CA ILE A 160 6.23 16.18 12.25
C ILE A 160 6.20 17.30 13.28
N GLU A 161 7.09 18.29 13.15
CA GLU A 161 7.13 19.46 14.02
C GLU A 161 5.83 20.28 13.98
N ALA A 162 5.28 20.49 12.77
CA ALA A 162 4.02 21.23 12.60
C ALA A 162 2.83 20.53 13.27
N ARG A 163 2.86 19.19 13.43
CA ARG A 163 1.86 18.41 14.17
C ARG A 163 2.12 18.34 15.67
N GLY A 164 3.25 18.85 16.15
CA GLY A 164 3.67 18.76 17.55
C GLY A 164 4.01 17.34 18.00
N GLU A 165 4.41 16.48 17.08
CA GLU A 165 4.83 15.11 17.35
C GLU A 165 6.34 15.05 17.61
N ASP A 166 6.78 14.06 18.43
CA ASP A 166 8.19 13.84 18.69
C ASP A 166 8.91 13.29 17.43
N ILE A 167 10.05 13.88 17.12
CA ILE A 167 10.93 13.36 16.08
C ILE A 167 11.70 12.17 16.67
N THR A 168 11.63 11.02 15.99
CA THR A 168 12.34 9.83 16.40
C THR A 168 13.20 9.31 15.25
N LEU A 169 14.39 8.85 15.60
CA LEU A 169 15.34 8.20 14.70
C LEU A 169 15.55 6.76 15.14
N TYR A 170 15.90 5.92 14.19
CA TYR A 170 16.37 4.56 14.46
C TYR A 170 17.75 4.36 13.87
N ARG A 171 18.62 3.76 14.67
CA ARG A 171 20.02 3.44 14.31
C ARG A 171 20.24 1.93 14.33
N HIS A 172 21.02 1.44 13.37
CA HIS A 172 21.69 0.14 13.46
C HIS A 172 23.08 0.25 12.82
N GLY A 173 24.13 -0.11 13.56
CA GLY A 173 25.50 0.16 13.12
C GLY A 173 25.71 1.65 12.85
N ASP A 174 26.17 1.97 11.65
CA ASP A 174 26.40 3.35 11.21
C ASP A 174 25.18 3.96 10.49
N PHE A 175 24.19 3.16 10.12
CA PHE A 175 22.96 3.63 9.47
C PHE A 175 22.02 4.28 10.48
N VAL A 176 21.49 5.46 10.13
CA VAL A 176 20.48 6.19 10.91
C VAL A 176 19.41 6.70 9.99
N ASP A 177 18.14 6.54 10.34
CA ASP A 177 17.02 7.05 9.56
C ASP A 177 15.88 7.61 10.41
N LEU A 178 15.12 8.56 9.83
CA LEU A 178 13.91 9.12 10.41
C LEU A 178 12.80 8.06 10.40
N CYS A 179 12.37 7.63 11.59
CA CYS A 179 11.42 6.54 11.71
C CYS A 179 10.67 6.55 13.04
N ARG A 180 9.42 6.10 13.03
CA ARG A 180 8.60 5.91 14.23
C ARG A 180 8.76 4.53 14.88
N GLY A 181 9.30 3.58 14.14
CA GLY A 181 9.36 2.18 14.56
C GLY A 181 8.00 1.47 14.50
N PRO A 182 7.82 0.32 15.16
CA PRO A 182 8.86 -0.45 15.82
C PRO A 182 9.73 -1.27 14.88
N HIS A 183 10.86 -1.78 15.40
CA HIS A 183 11.79 -2.65 14.68
C HIS A 183 12.04 -3.97 15.40
N VAL A 184 12.55 -4.96 14.65
CA VAL A 184 13.06 -6.20 15.22
C VAL A 184 14.30 -5.92 16.12
N PRO A 185 14.65 -6.80 17.08
CA PRO A 185 15.75 -6.52 18.02
C PRO A 185 17.10 -6.22 17.39
N ASN A 186 17.42 -6.84 16.26
CA ASN A 186 18.68 -6.61 15.53
C ASN A 186 18.56 -7.04 14.07
N THR A 187 19.52 -6.61 13.23
CA THR A 187 19.54 -6.93 11.80
C THR A 187 19.70 -8.43 11.52
N GLY A 188 20.20 -9.22 12.48
CA GLY A 188 20.31 -10.68 12.35
C GLY A 188 18.98 -11.45 12.22
N TRP A 189 17.84 -10.79 12.45
CA TRP A 189 16.51 -11.34 12.17
C TRP A 189 16.16 -11.29 10.68
N LEU A 190 16.81 -10.43 9.89
CA LEU A 190 16.49 -10.10 8.50
C LEU A 190 17.22 -11.03 7.50
N LYS A 191 17.11 -12.35 7.73
CA LYS A 191 17.83 -13.37 6.93
C LYS A 191 17.16 -13.71 5.61
N HIS A 192 15.85 -13.55 5.51
CA HIS A 192 15.04 -14.01 4.39
C HIS A 192 14.30 -12.81 3.79
N VAL A 193 15.07 -11.98 3.10
CA VAL A 193 14.61 -10.78 2.39
C VAL A 193 14.86 -10.96 0.90
N LYS A 194 13.93 -10.48 0.04
CA LYS A 194 14.05 -10.52 -1.41
C LYS A 194 13.53 -9.23 -2.02
N LEU A 195 14.29 -8.65 -2.95
CA LEU A 195 13.83 -7.55 -3.79
C LEU A 195 12.96 -8.12 -4.93
N THR A 196 11.83 -7.46 -5.22
CA THR A 196 10.82 -8.03 -6.11
C THR A 196 10.56 -7.21 -7.36
N ALA A 197 10.65 -5.88 -7.28
CA ALA A 197 10.38 -5.00 -8.41
C ALA A 197 11.02 -3.62 -8.24
N VAL A 198 11.14 -2.89 -9.35
CA VAL A 198 11.45 -1.45 -9.41
C VAL A 198 10.35 -0.76 -10.19
N SER A 199 9.95 0.42 -9.76
CA SER A 199 9.08 1.32 -10.53
C SER A 199 9.50 2.76 -10.34
N GLY A 200 9.08 3.65 -11.26
CA GLY A 200 9.11 5.09 -11.03
C GLY A 200 8.02 5.50 -10.04
N ALA A 201 8.29 6.55 -9.29
CA ALA A 201 7.33 7.24 -8.46
C ALA A 201 7.61 8.74 -8.51
N TYR A 202 6.64 9.57 -8.13
CA TYR A 202 6.87 10.99 -7.90
C TYR A 202 6.74 11.29 -6.42
N TRP A 203 7.55 12.24 -5.94
CA TRP A 203 7.43 12.67 -4.55
C TRP A 203 6.01 13.19 -4.28
N ARG A 204 5.36 12.67 -3.23
CA ARG A 204 3.97 12.99 -2.87
C ARG A 204 2.93 12.66 -3.95
N ALA A 205 3.25 11.77 -4.89
CA ALA A 205 2.42 11.48 -6.06
C ALA A 205 2.13 12.71 -6.95
N ASP A 206 2.96 13.74 -6.89
CA ASP A 206 2.85 14.96 -7.67
C ASP A 206 3.83 14.90 -8.86
N ALA A 207 3.31 14.87 -10.08
CA ALA A 207 4.09 14.75 -11.31
C ALA A 207 4.98 15.97 -11.61
N GLU A 208 4.75 17.12 -10.94
CA GLU A 208 5.57 18.31 -11.05
C GLU A 208 6.79 18.29 -10.11
N ARG A 209 6.87 17.26 -9.23
CA ARG A 209 7.94 17.09 -8.26
C ARG A 209 8.97 16.05 -8.71
N GLU A 210 9.98 15.83 -7.86
CA GLU A 210 11.11 14.96 -8.17
C GLU A 210 10.67 13.53 -8.47
N GLN A 211 11.23 12.99 -9.55
CA GLN A 211 11.04 11.59 -9.88
C GLN A 211 11.93 10.71 -9.00
N LEU A 212 11.33 9.74 -8.36
CA LEU A 212 11.97 8.79 -7.46
C LEU A 212 12.00 7.40 -8.08
N VAL A 213 12.96 6.60 -7.63
CA VAL A 213 13.01 5.16 -7.88
C VAL A 213 12.39 4.44 -6.67
N ARG A 214 11.33 3.69 -6.90
CA ARG A 214 10.67 2.88 -5.88
C ARG A 214 11.12 1.44 -6.00
N ILE A 215 11.77 0.93 -4.97
CA ILE A 215 12.23 -0.46 -4.90
C ILE A 215 11.31 -1.23 -3.95
N TYR A 216 10.74 -2.32 -4.45
CA TYR A 216 9.90 -3.21 -3.66
C TYR A 216 10.70 -4.41 -3.15
N GLY A 217 10.38 -4.83 -1.95
CA GLY A 217 10.91 -6.03 -1.35
C GLY A 217 9.90 -6.74 -0.46
N THR A 218 10.23 -7.96 -0.08
CA THR A 218 9.46 -8.73 0.91
C THR A 218 10.39 -9.44 1.88
N ALA A 219 9.88 -9.72 3.08
CA ALA A 219 10.62 -10.42 4.12
C ALA A 219 9.73 -11.42 4.84
N PHE A 220 10.33 -12.54 5.25
CA PHE A 220 9.69 -13.59 6.02
C PHE A 220 10.64 -14.11 7.11
N PHE A 221 10.09 -14.68 8.17
CA PHE A 221 10.90 -15.29 9.23
C PHE A 221 11.54 -16.61 8.80
N GLY A 222 10.93 -17.33 7.86
CA GLY A 222 11.37 -18.62 7.36
C GLY A 222 11.73 -18.62 5.88
N LYS A 223 12.78 -19.40 5.53
CA LYS A 223 13.19 -19.58 4.13
C LYS A 223 12.08 -20.23 3.28
N GLN A 224 11.32 -21.15 3.86
CA GLN A 224 10.22 -21.83 3.16
C GLN A 224 9.06 -20.91 2.88
N GLU A 225 8.72 -20.03 3.83
CA GLU A 225 7.67 -19.00 3.67
C GLU A 225 8.00 -18.05 2.54
N LEU A 226 9.25 -17.54 2.50
CA LEU A 226 9.71 -16.68 1.40
C LEU A 226 9.65 -17.42 0.07
N ALA A 227 10.13 -18.67 0.00
CA ALA A 227 10.15 -19.46 -1.23
C ALA A 227 8.72 -19.70 -1.75
N GLU A 228 7.77 -20.03 -0.88
CA GLU A 228 6.37 -20.23 -1.24
C GLU A 228 5.72 -18.93 -1.72
N HIS A 229 5.97 -17.82 -1.04
CA HIS A 229 5.47 -16.51 -1.48
C HIS A 229 5.98 -16.16 -2.90
N LEU A 230 7.28 -16.33 -3.15
CA LEU A 230 7.86 -16.06 -4.48
C LEU A 230 7.28 -17.01 -5.55
N ARG A 231 7.03 -18.27 -5.21
CA ARG A 231 6.36 -19.23 -6.09
C ARG A 231 4.94 -18.76 -6.44
N LEU A 232 4.18 -18.29 -5.44
CA LEU A 232 2.83 -17.75 -5.65
C LEU A 232 2.84 -16.50 -6.54
N LEU A 233 3.80 -15.59 -6.35
CA LEU A 233 3.95 -14.41 -7.21
C LEU A 233 4.25 -14.80 -8.67
N GLU A 234 5.12 -15.77 -8.88
CA GLU A 234 5.42 -16.26 -10.23
C GLU A 234 4.19 -16.93 -10.88
N GLU A 235 3.46 -17.76 -10.13
CA GLU A 235 2.20 -18.34 -10.59
C GLU A 235 1.14 -17.27 -10.90
N ALA A 236 1.04 -16.22 -10.08
CA ALA A 236 0.14 -15.09 -10.34
C ALA A 236 0.49 -14.37 -11.65
N ARG A 237 1.80 -14.14 -11.91
CA ARG A 237 2.25 -13.56 -13.19
C ARG A 237 1.89 -14.42 -14.39
N LYS A 238 2.05 -15.74 -14.29
CA LYS A 238 1.66 -16.69 -15.36
C LYS A 238 0.15 -16.71 -15.61
N ARG A 239 -0.65 -16.36 -14.59
CA ARG A 239 -2.12 -16.33 -14.65
C ARG A 239 -2.69 -14.93 -14.84
N ASP A 240 -1.84 -13.93 -15.12
CA ASP A 240 -2.31 -12.58 -15.40
C ASP A 240 -3.26 -12.60 -16.62
N HIS A 241 -4.48 -12.12 -16.41
CA HIS A 241 -5.52 -12.11 -17.45
C HIS A 241 -5.10 -11.31 -18.70
N ARG A 242 -4.22 -10.30 -18.56
CA ARG A 242 -3.71 -9.53 -19.68
C ARG A 242 -2.81 -10.37 -20.58
N VAL A 243 -1.92 -11.17 -19.96
CA VAL A 243 -1.04 -12.10 -20.68
C VAL A 243 -1.84 -13.26 -21.27
N LEU A 244 -2.71 -13.89 -20.48
CA LEU A 244 -3.55 -15.00 -20.95
C LEU A 244 -4.58 -14.55 -21.98
N GLY A 245 -5.12 -13.35 -21.85
CA GLY A 245 -6.08 -12.77 -22.78
C GLY A 245 -5.51 -12.66 -24.19
N GLU A 246 -4.29 -12.15 -24.30
CA GLU A 246 -3.55 -12.07 -25.56
C GLU A 246 -3.17 -13.45 -26.09
N GLN A 247 -2.50 -14.29 -25.27
CA GLN A 247 -2.04 -15.63 -25.68
C GLN A 247 -3.17 -16.55 -26.15
N LEU A 248 -4.34 -16.46 -25.54
CA LEU A 248 -5.52 -17.29 -25.85
C LEU A 248 -6.44 -16.64 -26.88
N ASP A 249 -6.14 -15.45 -27.36
CA ASP A 249 -6.97 -14.69 -28.29
C ASP A 249 -8.38 -14.44 -27.72
N LEU A 250 -8.46 -13.90 -26.47
CA LEU A 250 -9.71 -13.67 -25.80
C LEU A 250 -10.26 -12.27 -26.02
N PHE A 251 -9.42 -11.25 -25.99
CA PHE A 251 -9.78 -9.86 -26.16
C PHE A 251 -8.58 -8.99 -26.55
N HIS A 252 -8.86 -7.79 -27.02
CA HIS A 252 -7.88 -6.73 -27.23
C HIS A 252 -8.43 -5.37 -26.84
N PHE A 253 -7.59 -4.36 -26.86
CA PHE A 253 -7.95 -2.95 -26.61
C PHE A 253 -7.62 -2.13 -27.86
N GLU A 254 -8.45 -1.13 -28.14
CA GLU A 254 -8.28 -0.19 -29.24
C GLU A 254 -8.24 1.26 -28.75
N GLU A 255 -7.53 2.12 -29.49
CA GLU A 255 -7.45 3.55 -29.18
C GLU A 255 -8.83 4.24 -29.27
N ASP A 256 -9.72 3.75 -30.13
CA ASP A 256 -11.07 4.29 -30.31
C ASP A 256 -11.98 4.04 -29.10
N ALA A 257 -11.61 3.12 -28.20
CA ALA A 257 -12.39 2.79 -26.99
C ALA A 257 -11.45 2.55 -25.78
N PRO A 258 -10.79 3.60 -25.29
CA PRO A 258 -9.80 3.48 -24.22
C PRO A 258 -10.44 2.91 -22.95
N GLY A 259 -9.85 1.82 -22.44
CA GLY A 259 -10.31 1.14 -21.24
C GLY A 259 -11.45 0.12 -21.45
N PHE A 260 -11.96 -0.03 -22.67
CA PHE A 260 -13.01 -1.02 -23.01
C PHE A 260 -12.45 -2.18 -23.82
N PRO A 261 -12.57 -3.44 -23.34
CA PRO A 261 -12.08 -4.60 -24.08
C PRO A 261 -13.02 -4.99 -25.22
N PHE A 262 -12.44 -5.34 -26.36
CA PHE A 262 -13.16 -5.99 -27.47
C PHE A 262 -12.98 -7.50 -27.33
N PHE A 263 -14.05 -8.20 -26.96
CA PHE A 263 -14.00 -9.65 -26.78
C PHE A 263 -14.09 -10.38 -28.12
N HIS A 264 -13.14 -11.27 -28.39
CA HIS A 264 -13.17 -12.21 -29.50
C HIS A 264 -14.14 -13.37 -29.23
N ALA A 265 -14.34 -14.25 -30.19
CA ALA A 265 -15.30 -15.34 -30.06
C ALA A 265 -15.08 -16.23 -28.81
N LYS A 266 -13.82 -16.58 -28.53
CA LYS A 266 -13.45 -17.37 -27.34
C LYS A 266 -13.67 -16.57 -26.03
N GLY A 267 -13.29 -15.29 -26.04
CA GLY A 267 -13.48 -14.40 -24.89
C GLY A 267 -14.95 -14.15 -24.60
N ALA A 268 -15.77 -13.90 -25.61
CA ALA A 268 -17.21 -13.75 -25.46
C ALA A 268 -17.87 -15.03 -24.92
N LEU A 269 -17.42 -16.21 -25.34
CA LEU A 269 -17.88 -17.47 -24.77
C LEU A 269 -17.58 -17.58 -23.29
N VAL A 270 -16.31 -17.31 -22.87
CA VAL A 270 -15.91 -17.34 -21.47
C VAL A 270 -16.69 -16.32 -20.65
N PHE A 271 -16.85 -15.08 -21.15
CA PHE A 271 -17.63 -14.03 -20.52
C PHE A 271 -19.08 -14.48 -20.27
N ASN A 272 -19.75 -15.02 -21.29
CA ASN A 272 -21.13 -15.49 -21.15
C ASN A 272 -21.27 -16.65 -20.18
N LEU A 273 -20.35 -17.61 -20.17
CA LEU A 273 -20.32 -18.71 -19.20
C LEU A 273 -20.20 -18.21 -17.77
N LEU A 274 -19.37 -17.21 -17.52
CA LEU A 274 -19.24 -16.58 -16.19
C LEU A 274 -20.52 -15.86 -15.79
N VAL A 275 -21.12 -15.09 -16.70
CA VAL A 275 -22.41 -14.40 -16.47
C VAL A 275 -23.51 -15.40 -16.13
N ASP A 276 -23.64 -16.48 -16.90
CA ASP A 276 -24.68 -17.50 -16.68
C ASP A 276 -24.45 -18.28 -15.38
N THR A 277 -23.20 -18.54 -15.02
CA THR A 277 -22.85 -19.13 -13.73
C THR A 277 -23.31 -18.24 -12.56
N MET A 278 -22.98 -16.93 -12.63
CA MET A 278 -23.41 -15.97 -11.61
C MET A 278 -24.95 -15.83 -11.55
N ARG A 279 -25.61 -15.75 -12.68
CA ARG A 279 -27.09 -15.74 -12.75
C ARG A 279 -27.70 -16.98 -12.09
N GLY A 280 -27.12 -18.15 -12.35
CA GLY A 280 -27.54 -19.41 -11.72
C GLY A 280 -27.37 -19.39 -10.21
N LEU A 281 -26.24 -18.88 -9.71
CA LEU A 281 -25.96 -18.74 -8.29
C LEU A 281 -26.93 -17.77 -7.59
N LEU A 282 -27.17 -16.61 -8.19
CA LEU A 282 -28.03 -15.57 -7.64
C LEU A 282 -29.50 -16.02 -7.59
N ARG A 283 -30.02 -16.65 -8.67
CA ARG A 283 -31.39 -17.20 -8.71
C ARG A 283 -31.60 -18.22 -7.59
N ARG A 284 -30.67 -19.12 -7.34
CA ARG A 284 -30.78 -20.12 -6.25
C ARG A 284 -30.80 -19.48 -4.86
N ARG A 285 -30.35 -18.25 -4.72
CA ARG A 285 -30.36 -17.47 -3.47
C ARG A 285 -31.53 -16.48 -3.39
N GLY A 286 -32.48 -16.53 -4.33
CA GLY A 286 -33.64 -15.66 -4.32
C GLY A 286 -33.44 -14.25 -4.89
N TYR A 287 -32.27 -13.96 -5.49
CA TYR A 287 -32.03 -12.66 -6.12
C TYR A 287 -32.72 -12.57 -7.47
N HIS A 288 -33.25 -11.38 -7.75
CA HIS A 288 -33.89 -11.04 -9.04
C HIS A 288 -32.96 -10.14 -9.86
N GLU A 289 -32.76 -10.47 -11.14
CA GLU A 289 -31.97 -9.66 -12.06
C GLU A 289 -32.77 -8.46 -12.52
N LEU A 290 -32.25 -7.26 -12.41
CA LEU A 290 -32.81 -6.03 -12.95
C LEU A 290 -31.93 -5.54 -14.12
N LYS A 291 -32.59 -4.89 -15.10
CA LYS A 291 -31.90 -4.18 -16.19
C LYS A 291 -32.35 -2.72 -16.15
N THR A 292 -31.37 -1.84 -16.04
CA THR A 292 -31.55 -0.39 -16.00
C THR A 292 -30.86 0.25 -17.20
N PRO A 293 -31.29 1.46 -17.65
CA PRO A 293 -30.60 2.17 -18.72
C PRO A 293 -29.10 2.34 -18.47
N LEU A 294 -28.33 2.33 -19.56
CA LEU A 294 -26.89 2.55 -19.48
C LEU A 294 -26.55 4.04 -19.26
N VAL A 295 -27.32 4.92 -19.93
CA VAL A 295 -27.15 6.37 -19.86
C VAL A 295 -28.33 6.97 -19.09
N LEU A 296 -28.03 7.78 -18.08
CA LEU A 296 -29.00 8.40 -17.18
C LEU A 296 -28.67 9.90 -17.02
N SER A 297 -29.67 10.69 -16.58
CA SER A 297 -29.48 12.13 -16.35
C SER A 297 -28.37 12.39 -15.33
N GLU A 298 -27.49 13.35 -15.62
CA GLU A 298 -26.43 13.80 -14.71
C GLU A 298 -26.97 14.24 -13.34
N LYS A 299 -28.18 14.82 -13.29
CA LYS A 299 -28.86 15.19 -12.05
C LYS A 299 -28.96 14.03 -11.04
N LEU A 300 -29.14 12.79 -11.53
CA LEU A 300 -29.23 11.62 -10.66
C LEU A 300 -27.94 11.38 -9.90
N TRP A 301 -26.81 11.66 -10.53
CA TRP A 301 -25.47 11.46 -9.95
C TRP A 301 -25.14 12.50 -8.90
N HIS A 302 -25.59 13.75 -9.07
CA HIS A 302 -25.51 14.78 -8.03
C HIS A 302 -26.37 14.42 -6.82
N VAL A 303 -27.64 14.02 -7.02
CA VAL A 303 -28.54 13.64 -5.92
C VAL A 303 -28.02 12.43 -5.14
N SER A 304 -27.37 11.50 -5.79
CA SER A 304 -26.84 10.28 -5.19
C SER A 304 -25.40 10.40 -4.65
N GLY A 305 -24.75 11.57 -4.78
CA GLY A 305 -23.37 11.83 -4.36
C GLY A 305 -22.27 11.16 -5.22
N HIS A 306 -22.66 10.45 -6.28
CA HIS A 306 -21.67 9.81 -7.16
C HIS A 306 -20.85 10.82 -7.94
N TYR A 307 -21.42 11.97 -8.27
CA TYR A 307 -20.71 13.03 -8.98
C TYR A 307 -19.48 13.51 -8.18
N ASP A 308 -19.63 13.77 -6.90
CA ASP A 308 -18.59 14.31 -6.04
C ASP A 308 -17.43 13.33 -5.83
N HIS A 309 -17.68 12.02 -5.90
CA HIS A 309 -16.69 10.97 -5.60
C HIS A 309 -16.14 10.26 -6.83
N TYR A 310 -16.81 10.32 -7.98
CA TYR A 310 -16.47 9.53 -9.17
C TYR A 310 -16.41 10.33 -10.47
N MET A 311 -16.52 11.65 -10.43
CA MET A 311 -16.57 12.52 -11.62
C MET A 311 -15.41 12.24 -12.58
N GLU A 312 -14.20 12.07 -12.06
CA GLU A 312 -12.99 11.81 -12.84
C GLU A 312 -13.05 10.52 -13.65
N ASN A 313 -13.89 9.56 -13.23
CA ASN A 313 -14.05 8.25 -13.86
C ASN A 313 -15.39 8.11 -14.59
N MET A 314 -16.13 9.19 -14.78
CA MET A 314 -17.43 9.18 -15.45
C MET A 314 -17.35 9.71 -16.88
N PHE A 315 -18.09 9.07 -17.78
CA PHE A 315 -18.25 9.53 -19.16
C PHE A 315 -19.53 10.34 -19.27
N PHE A 316 -19.38 11.61 -19.70
CA PHE A 316 -20.50 12.52 -19.87
C PHE A 316 -20.86 12.70 -21.36
N THR A 317 -22.13 12.89 -21.64
CA THR A 317 -22.64 13.18 -22.98
C THR A 317 -23.78 14.17 -22.90
N LYS A 318 -24.12 14.78 -24.03
CA LYS A 318 -25.28 15.66 -24.15
C LYS A 318 -26.30 15.03 -25.09
N LEU A 319 -27.54 14.92 -24.66
CA LEU A 319 -28.63 14.43 -25.51
C LEU A 319 -29.01 15.57 -26.46
N LYS A 320 -28.78 15.39 -27.77
CA LYS A 320 -29.32 16.26 -28.81
C LYS A 320 -30.70 15.69 -29.21
N LEU A 321 -31.76 16.46 -28.97
CA LEU A 321 -33.06 16.11 -29.42
C LEU A 321 -33.20 16.51 -30.90
N ARG A 322 -33.62 15.58 -31.75
CA ARG A 322 -34.04 15.91 -33.13
C ARG A 322 -35.41 16.52 -33.11
N ASP A 323 -35.61 17.60 -33.86
CA ASP A 323 -36.94 18.12 -34.14
C ASP A 323 -37.68 17.09 -35.02
N PRO A 324 -38.82 16.55 -34.57
CA PRO A 324 -39.58 15.56 -35.35
C PRO A 324 -40.12 16.13 -36.68
N GLU A 325 -40.28 17.45 -36.79
CA GLU A 325 -40.82 18.12 -38.00
C GLU A 325 -39.72 18.53 -39.00
N ASN A 326 -38.44 18.55 -38.59
CA ASN A 326 -37.34 18.98 -39.45
C ASN A 326 -36.15 18.05 -39.32
N SER A 327 -36.15 16.95 -40.10
CA SER A 327 -35.16 15.88 -40.01
C SER A 327 -33.76 16.27 -40.51
N GLU A 328 -33.59 17.44 -41.14
CA GLU A 328 -32.33 17.88 -41.75
C GLU A 328 -31.49 18.85 -40.90
N THR A 329 -32.06 19.44 -39.83
CA THR A 329 -31.35 20.37 -38.98
C THR A 329 -31.19 19.83 -37.56
N ILE A 330 -29.94 19.56 -37.19
CA ILE A 330 -29.58 19.41 -35.78
C ILE A 330 -29.54 20.83 -35.22
N HIS A 331 -30.56 21.23 -34.50
CA HIS A 331 -30.55 22.51 -33.80
C HIS A 331 -29.54 22.46 -32.67
N ASP A 332 -28.49 23.24 -32.81
CA ASP A 332 -27.49 23.51 -31.74
C ASP A 332 -28.04 24.49 -30.68
N ASN A 333 -29.36 24.51 -30.44
CA ASN A 333 -29.95 25.35 -29.40
C ASN A 333 -29.49 24.83 -28.04
N VAL A 334 -28.61 25.59 -27.41
CA VAL A 334 -27.92 25.27 -26.14
C VAL A 334 -28.92 25.05 -24.98
N GLU A 335 -30.15 25.58 -25.08
CA GLU A 335 -31.17 25.51 -24.01
C GLU A 335 -31.88 24.14 -23.88
N GLU A 336 -31.81 23.28 -24.90
CA GLU A 336 -32.47 21.95 -24.85
C GLU A 336 -31.49 20.78 -24.68
N GLN A 337 -30.21 21.04 -24.46
CA GLN A 337 -29.23 19.97 -24.21
C GLN A 337 -29.37 19.43 -22.77
N ARG A 338 -29.84 18.21 -22.62
CA ARG A 338 -29.88 17.56 -21.31
C ARG A 338 -28.53 16.87 -21.03
N PRO A 339 -27.83 17.28 -19.98
CA PRO A 339 -26.61 16.59 -19.57
C PRO A 339 -26.95 15.17 -19.09
N MET A 340 -26.24 14.22 -19.66
CA MET A 340 -26.39 12.78 -19.39
C MET A 340 -25.03 12.21 -19.04
N ALA A 341 -25.02 11.09 -18.32
CA ALA A 341 -23.80 10.36 -18.05
C ALA A 341 -24.02 8.84 -18.19
N VAL A 342 -22.96 8.15 -18.59
CA VAL A 342 -22.91 6.70 -18.50
C VAL A 342 -22.85 6.33 -17.01
N LYS A 343 -23.69 5.39 -16.58
CA LYS A 343 -23.76 5.01 -15.17
C LYS A 343 -22.41 4.45 -14.66
N PRO A 344 -21.79 5.05 -13.64
CA PRO A 344 -20.60 4.49 -13.00
C PRO A 344 -20.95 3.28 -12.13
N MET A 345 -22.19 3.26 -11.60
CA MET A 345 -22.73 2.21 -10.73
C MET A 345 -24.21 1.94 -11.05
N ASN A 346 -24.67 0.73 -10.70
CA ASN A 346 -26.05 0.32 -10.91
C ASN A 346 -27.01 0.81 -9.79
N CYS A 347 -26.49 1.14 -8.60
CA CYS A 347 -27.29 1.40 -7.40
C CYS A 347 -28.39 2.45 -7.59
N PRO A 348 -28.13 3.66 -8.13
CA PRO A 348 -29.18 4.66 -8.31
C PRO A 348 -30.27 4.22 -9.27
N GLY A 349 -29.91 3.46 -10.34
CA GLY A 349 -30.91 2.87 -11.25
C GLY A 349 -31.83 1.84 -10.56
N HIS A 350 -31.26 1.03 -9.66
CA HIS A 350 -32.04 0.07 -8.87
C HIS A 350 -32.99 0.78 -7.89
N VAL A 351 -32.55 1.87 -7.26
CA VAL A 351 -33.39 2.70 -6.39
C VAL A 351 -34.56 3.30 -7.18
N LEU A 352 -34.35 3.72 -8.45
CA LEU A 352 -35.43 4.20 -9.29
C LEU A 352 -36.47 3.11 -9.59
N VAL A 353 -36.03 1.86 -9.83
CA VAL A 353 -36.93 0.72 -10.00
C VAL A 353 -37.70 0.44 -8.71
N TYR A 354 -37.03 0.44 -7.58
CA TYR A 354 -37.64 0.27 -6.27
C TYR A 354 -38.73 1.34 -6.00
N ARG A 355 -38.43 2.60 -6.26
CA ARG A 355 -39.35 3.74 -6.04
C ARG A 355 -40.57 3.73 -6.92
N HIS A 356 -40.60 2.93 -7.99
CA HIS A 356 -41.67 2.94 -8.98
C HIS A 356 -43.03 2.54 -8.38
N ARG A 357 -43.04 1.70 -7.33
CA ARG A 357 -44.26 1.26 -6.64
C ARG A 357 -44.10 1.25 -5.13
N ASN A 358 -45.22 1.21 -4.39
CA ASN A 358 -45.19 0.98 -2.97
C ASN A 358 -44.87 -0.49 -2.68
N HIS A 359 -44.01 -0.73 -1.70
CA HIS A 359 -43.61 -2.04 -1.23
C HIS A 359 -44.15 -2.30 0.17
N SER A 360 -44.55 -3.53 0.45
CA SER A 360 -44.87 -3.97 1.79
C SER A 360 -43.58 -4.20 2.58
N HIS A 361 -43.61 -3.92 3.90
CA HIS A 361 -42.49 -4.24 4.81
C HIS A 361 -42.09 -5.73 4.77
N ASN A 362 -43.02 -6.63 4.39
CA ASN A 362 -42.78 -8.07 4.34
C ASN A 362 -42.23 -8.57 2.98
N GLU A 363 -41.95 -7.67 2.03
CA GLU A 363 -41.36 -8.01 0.72
C GLU A 363 -39.82 -8.06 0.78
N PHE A 364 -39.20 -7.78 1.95
CA PHE A 364 -37.75 -7.70 2.16
C PHE A 364 -37.30 -8.58 3.30
#